data_70f50d602a01651348cbbd2c1bc43e2a
#
_entry.id   70f50d602a01651348cbbd2c1bc43e2a
#
_cell.length_a   1.000
_cell.length_b   1.000
_cell.length_c   1.000
_cell.angle_alpha   90.00
_cell.angle_beta   90.00
_cell.angle_gamma   90.00
#
_symmetry.space_group_name_H-M   'P 1'
#
loop_
_entity.id
_entity.type
_entity.pdbx_description
1 polymer ?
#
loop_
_entity_poly.entity_id
_entity_poly.type
_entity_poly.pdbx_seq_one_letter_code
_entity_poly.pdbx_strand_id
1 'polypeptide(L)'
;MNKQSTLLILGIFFIIACNVKRKTTNSISTPLNSAKTLISIVSANDKFPDWLLLKGKINLEKEGQKINFSTDIRIRRDSAIWMSANGPFGIELFRVVLTPDSIFFMNISKSTFRKQPISYLHQQIKTEISFQQIQKMFFGTPNIKKGKYSFLKSEKEYIISTKVKTKGTISFNIDKENFRIVEGSYFKSKDEHFKFNLTNYVLTKTNFLIPKNLLLDMRVRDNFLVELNHSKITTNKKLRMNFSIPKSYAEVH
;
A
#
# COMPACT_ATOMS: atom_id res chain seq x y z
N MET A 1 -70.05 -4.30 36.73
CA MET A 1 -69.09 -4.95 35.81
C MET A 1 -67.79 -4.19 35.91
N ASN A 2 -66.77 -4.85 36.44
CA ASN A 2 -65.57 -4.23 37.02
C ASN A 2 -64.56 -3.69 36.00
N LYS A 3 -64.26 -2.41 36.12
CA LYS A 3 -63.24 -1.69 35.40
C LYS A 3 -61.80 -1.99 35.87
N GLN A 4 -61.55 -3.04 36.63
CA GLN A 4 -60.26 -3.34 37.25
C GLN A 4 -59.48 -4.50 36.63
N SER A 5 -59.98 -5.18 35.57
CA SER A 5 -59.28 -6.32 34.95
C SER A 5 -58.50 -5.99 33.69
N THR A 6 -58.56 -4.75 33.21
CA THR A 6 -57.92 -4.37 31.94
C THR A 6 -56.55 -3.72 32.13
N LEU A 7 -56.10 -3.48 33.38
CA LEU A 7 -54.84 -2.79 33.68
C LEU A 7 -53.65 -3.72 33.99
N LEU A 8 -53.88 -5.04 34.02
CA LEU A 8 -52.88 -6.02 34.44
C LEU A 8 -52.20 -6.75 33.27
N ILE A 9 -52.59 -6.49 32.01
CA ILE A 9 -52.02 -7.14 30.80
C ILE A 9 -50.99 -6.26 30.08
N LEU A 10 -50.84 -4.98 30.46
CA LEU A 10 -49.94 -4.04 29.80
C LEU A 10 -48.54 -3.98 30.44
N GLY A 11 -48.25 -4.79 31.46
CA GLY A 11 -47.00 -4.71 32.25
C GLY A 11 -45.91 -5.73 31.90
N ILE A 12 -46.12 -6.67 30.96
CA ILE A 12 -45.19 -7.82 30.76
C ILE A 12 -44.37 -7.74 29.46
N PHE A 13 -44.42 -6.64 28.72
CA PHE A 13 -43.73 -6.56 27.40
C PHE A 13 -42.43 -5.74 27.36
N PHE A 14 -41.78 -5.46 28.50
CA PHE A 14 -40.58 -4.60 28.54
C PHE A 14 -39.34 -5.24 29.18
N ILE A 15 -39.14 -6.56 29.10
CA ILE A 15 -37.85 -7.13 29.49
C ILE A 15 -37.38 -8.16 28.43
N ILE A 16 -37.19 -7.73 27.19
CA ILE A 16 -36.25 -8.40 26.29
C ILE A 16 -35.10 -7.40 26.05
N ALA A 17 -34.28 -7.21 27.07
CA ALA A 17 -32.99 -6.58 26.93
C ALA A 17 -32.13 -7.51 26.07
N CYS A 18 -32.04 -7.17 24.80
CA CYS A 18 -31.17 -7.82 23.84
C CYS A 18 -29.72 -7.73 24.33
N ASN A 19 -29.24 -8.79 25.00
CA ASN A 19 -27.83 -8.99 25.27
C ASN A 19 -27.11 -9.20 23.93
N VAL A 20 -26.83 -8.11 23.19
CA VAL A 20 -25.85 -8.11 22.13
C VAL A 20 -24.51 -8.34 22.81
N LYS A 21 -24.08 -9.59 22.89
CA LYS A 21 -22.68 -9.91 23.14
C LYS A 21 -21.85 -9.21 22.06
N ARG A 22 -21.34 -8.01 22.37
CA ARG A 22 -20.20 -7.47 21.64
C ARG A 22 -19.12 -8.55 21.69
N LYS A 23 -18.83 -9.15 20.54
CA LYS A 23 -17.58 -9.90 20.38
C LYS A 23 -16.47 -8.92 20.68
N THR A 24 -16.00 -8.96 21.91
CA THR A 24 -14.71 -8.37 22.29
C THR A 24 -13.70 -9.06 21.40
N THR A 25 -13.22 -8.36 20.38
CA THR A 25 -12.00 -8.71 19.69
C THR A 25 -10.97 -8.93 20.81
N ASN A 26 -10.43 -10.14 20.91
CA ASN A 26 -9.37 -10.46 21.86
C ASN A 26 -8.27 -9.43 21.67
N SER A 27 -8.24 -8.41 22.49
CA SER A 27 -7.10 -7.54 22.67
C SER A 27 -6.01 -8.47 23.18
N ILE A 28 -4.96 -8.65 22.38
CA ILE A 28 -3.75 -9.37 22.77
C ILE A 28 -3.22 -8.63 24.00
N SER A 29 -3.52 -9.17 25.20
CA SER A 29 -3.17 -8.59 26.48
C SER A 29 -1.68 -8.76 26.84
N THR A 30 -0.89 -9.27 25.93
CA THR A 30 0.57 -9.36 26.10
C THR A 30 1.14 -7.94 25.89
N PRO A 31 1.79 -7.33 26.89
CA PRO A 31 2.38 -6.03 26.70
C PRO A 31 3.40 -6.10 25.57
N LEU A 32 3.14 -5.37 24.50
CA LEU A 32 4.02 -5.33 23.33
C LEU A 32 5.30 -4.58 23.70
N ASN A 33 6.34 -5.33 24.06
CA ASN A 33 7.59 -4.80 24.60
C ASN A 33 8.82 -5.10 23.74
N SER A 34 8.63 -5.67 22.55
CA SER A 34 9.76 -6.00 21.68
C SER A 34 9.45 -5.84 20.19
N ALA A 35 10.47 -5.46 19.43
CA ALA A 35 10.41 -5.42 17.98
C ALA A 35 10.04 -6.80 17.39
N LYS A 36 10.54 -7.89 17.97
CA LYS A 36 10.27 -9.27 17.50
C LYS A 36 8.77 -9.58 17.55
N THR A 37 8.11 -9.27 18.68
CA THR A 37 6.67 -9.49 18.84
C THR A 37 5.88 -8.60 17.88
N LEU A 38 6.25 -7.32 17.75
CA LEU A 38 5.61 -6.40 16.81
C LEU A 38 5.71 -6.91 15.36
N ILE A 39 6.89 -7.31 14.92
CA ILE A 39 7.11 -7.85 13.56
C ILE A 39 6.26 -9.10 13.32
N SER A 40 6.11 -9.96 14.33
CA SER A 40 5.24 -11.14 14.23
C SER A 40 3.78 -10.76 14.02
N ILE A 41 3.26 -9.76 14.76
CA ILE A 41 1.88 -9.25 14.62
C ILE A 41 1.68 -8.62 13.24
N VAL A 42 2.60 -7.76 12.81
CA VAL A 42 2.54 -7.13 11.47
C VAL A 42 2.55 -8.19 10.37
N SER A 43 3.41 -9.22 10.51
CA SER A 43 3.49 -10.31 9.53
C SER A 43 2.23 -11.19 9.53
N ALA A 44 1.57 -11.40 10.66
CA ALA A 44 0.30 -12.13 10.73
C ALA A 44 -0.84 -11.38 10.01
N ASN A 45 -0.74 -10.06 9.94
CA ASN A 45 -1.67 -9.19 9.21
C ASN A 45 -1.35 -9.07 7.71
N ASP A 46 -0.35 -9.79 7.19
CA ASP A 46 0.12 -9.76 5.80
C ASP A 46 -0.84 -10.53 4.87
N LYS A 47 -2.11 -10.10 4.88
CA LYS A 47 -3.15 -10.62 3.99
C LYS A 47 -3.44 -9.62 2.90
N PHE A 48 -3.47 -10.09 1.65
CA PHE A 48 -3.72 -9.24 0.48
C PHE A 48 -4.54 -9.99 -0.58
N PRO A 49 -5.28 -9.25 -1.43
CA PRO A 49 -6.18 -9.86 -2.41
C PRO A 49 -5.42 -10.47 -3.58
N ASP A 50 -6.04 -11.43 -4.29
CA ASP A 50 -5.49 -11.96 -5.55
C ASP A 50 -5.49 -10.92 -6.66
N TRP A 51 -6.49 -10.02 -6.63
CA TRP A 51 -6.65 -8.94 -7.57
C TRP A 51 -6.92 -7.62 -6.84
N LEU A 52 -6.21 -6.57 -7.25
CA LEU A 52 -6.40 -5.22 -6.75
C LEU A 52 -6.52 -4.25 -7.91
N LEU A 53 -7.58 -3.44 -7.93
CA LEU A 53 -7.75 -2.29 -8.79
C LEU A 53 -7.70 -1.03 -7.94
N LEU A 54 -6.81 -0.13 -8.29
CA LEU A 54 -6.70 1.21 -7.73
C LEU A 54 -6.90 2.22 -8.86
N LYS A 55 -7.86 3.13 -8.70
CA LYS A 55 -8.05 4.27 -9.60
C LYS A 55 -7.84 5.54 -8.83
N GLY A 56 -7.18 6.52 -9.43
CA GLY A 56 -6.91 7.76 -8.74
C GLY A 56 -6.08 8.75 -9.54
N LYS A 57 -5.30 9.51 -8.81
CA LYS A 57 -4.36 10.50 -9.36
C LYS A 57 -2.94 10.16 -8.92
N ILE A 58 -2.00 10.39 -9.81
CA ILE A 58 -0.56 10.38 -9.54
C ILE A 58 -0.03 11.79 -9.75
N ASN A 59 0.65 12.32 -8.74
CA ASN A 59 1.41 13.55 -8.82
C ASN A 59 2.88 13.15 -8.77
N LEU A 60 3.62 13.47 -9.80
CA LEU A 60 5.05 13.23 -9.90
C LEU A 60 5.76 14.59 -9.88
N GLU A 61 6.71 14.75 -8.96
CA GLU A 61 7.64 15.85 -8.97
C GLU A 61 9.05 15.32 -9.16
N LYS A 62 9.73 15.84 -10.18
CA LYS A 62 11.12 15.55 -10.47
C LYS A 62 11.84 16.87 -10.66
N GLU A 63 12.86 17.16 -9.81
CA GLU A 63 13.69 18.38 -9.90
C GLU A 63 12.85 19.67 -10.02
N GLY A 64 11.75 19.76 -9.24
CA GLY A 64 10.86 20.92 -9.25
C GLY A 64 9.81 20.92 -10.36
N GLN A 65 9.90 20.03 -11.34
CA GLN A 65 8.87 19.87 -12.37
C GLN A 65 7.75 18.97 -11.87
N LYS A 66 6.50 19.46 -11.94
CA LYS A 66 5.32 18.74 -11.49
C LYS A 66 4.48 18.26 -12.66
N ILE A 67 4.14 16.99 -12.65
CA ILE A 67 3.29 16.36 -13.67
C ILE A 67 2.19 15.57 -12.96
N ASN A 68 0.95 15.75 -13.42
CA ASN A 68 -0.23 15.11 -12.84
C ASN A 68 -0.93 14.25 -13.89
N PHE A 69 -1.32 13.03 -13.49
CA PHE A 69 -2.09 12.12 -14.32
C PHE A 69 -3.23 11.51 -13.54
N SER A 70 -4.31 11.14 -14.21
CA SER A 70 -5.18 10.10 -13.69
C SER A 70 -4.56 8.73 -13.95
N THR A 71 -4.78 7.78 -13.05
CA THR A 71 -4.15 6.46 -13.13
C THR A 71 -5.13 5.35 -12.82
N ASP A 72 -5.00 4.25 -13.57
CA ASP A 72 -5.55 2.94 -13.25
C ASP A 72 -4.38 2.00 -12.95
N ILE A 73 -4.36 1.42 -11.74
CA ILE A 73 -3.37 0.42 -11.36
C ILE A 73 -4.09 -0.89 -11.15
N ARG A 74 -3.68 -1.92 -11.84
CA ARG A 74 -4.23 -3.28 -11.76
C ARG A 74 -3.12 -4.22 -11.33
N ILE A 75 -3.38 -4.94 -10.25
CA ILE A 75 -2.41 -5.86 -9.69
C ILE A 75 -3.03 -7.26 -9.66
N ARG A 76 -2.31 -8.22 -10.23
CA ARG A 76 -2.52 -9.65 -10.00
C ARG A 76 -1.40 -10.13 -9.09
N ARG A 77 -1.78 -10.70 -7.95
CA ARG A 77 -0.82 -11.19 -6.96
C ARG A 77 0.23 -12.09 -7.59
N ASP A 78 1.49 -11.84 -7.25
CA ASP A 78 2.68 -12.59 -7.67
C ASP A 78 2.87 -12.75 -9.19
N SER A 79 2.15 -11.95 -9.99
CA SER A 79 2.16 -12.06 -11.44
C SER A 79 2.52 -10.75 -12.14
N ALA A 80 1.74 -9.69 -11.93
CA ALA A 80 1.98 -8.43 -12.62
C ALA A 80 1.37 -7.23 -11.90
N ILE A 81 1.99 -6.07 -12.11
CA ILE A 81 1.43 -4.75 -11.83
C ILE A 81 1.33 -4.02 -13.15
N TRP A 82 0.13 -3.68 -13.56
CA TRP A 82 -0.18 -2.91 -14.74
C TRP A 82 -0.67 -1.53 -14.33
N MET A 83 -0.08 -0.47 -14.90
CA MET A 83 -0.41 0.90 -14.59
C MET A 83 -0.54 1.72 -15.88
N SER A 84 -1.63 2.48 -16.00
CA SER A 84 -1.77 3.52 -17.01
C SER A 84 -1.68 4.91 -16.38
N ALA A 85 -1.08 5.85 -17.09
CA ALA A 85 -1.12 7.27 -16.78
C ALA A 85 -1.86 7.98 -17.90
N ASN A 86 -2.99 8.59 -17.55
CA ASN A 86 -3.90 9.21 -18.50
C ASN A 86 -3.88 10.73 -18.32
N GLY A 87 -3.72 11.44 -19.41
CA GLY A 87 -3.79 12.89 -19.50
C GLY A 87 -5.25 13.41 -19.51
N PRO A 88 -5.45 14.65 -19.97
CA PRO A 88 -6.77 15.22 -20.14
C PRO A 88 -7.68 14.35 -20.99
N PHE A 89 -8.97 14.39 -20.73
CA PHE A 89 -10.02 13.60 -21.41
C PHE A 89 -9.83 12.08 -21.32
N GLY A 90 -8.97 11.58 -20.40
CA GLY A 90 -8.74 10.15 -20.21
C GLY A 90 -7.86 9.51 -21.30
N ILE A 91 -7.18 10.28 -22.13
CA ILE A 91 -6.26 9.78 -23.15
C ILE A 91 -5.05 9.17 -22.47
N GLU A 92 -4.81 7.88 -22.70
CA GLU A 92 -3.63 7.19 -22.14
C GLU A 92 -2.35 7.72 -22.80
N LEU A 93 -1.43 8.21 -21.96
CA LEU A 93 -0.14 8.76 -22.41
C LEU A 93 1.00 7.76 -22.18
N PHE A 94 0.95 7.06 -21.04
CA PHE A 94 1.97 6.11 -20.65
C PHE A 94 1.33 4.84 -20.10
N ARG A 95 2.02 3.73 -20.32
CA ARG A 95 1.70 2.44 -19.70
C ARG A 95 2.96 1.80 -19.15
N VAL A 96 2.86 1.32 -17.91
CA VAL A 96 3.92 0.57 -17.27
C VAL A 96 3.41 -0.80 -16.88
N VAL A 97 4.18 -1.83 -17.16
CA VAL A 97 3.90 -3.17 -16.67
C VAL A 97 5.14 -3.72 -16.00
N LEU A 98 4.97 -4.11 -14.71
CA LEU A 98 5.98 -4.82 -13.96
C LEU A 98 5.58 -6.27 -13.85
N THR A 99 6.54 -7.15 -14.10
CA THR A 99 6.48 -8.59 -13.81
C THR A 99 7.58 -8.95 -12.82
N PRO A 100 7.65 -10.17 -12.28
CA PRO A 100 8.75 -10.58 -11.43
C PRO A 100 10.15 -10.33 -12.03
N ASP A 101 10.27 -10.41 -13.36
CA ASP A 101 11.56 -10.38 -14.06
C ASP A 101 11.82 -9.10 -14.85
N SER A 102 10.77 -8.38 -15.25
CA SER A 102 10.87 -7.32 -16.26
C SER A 102 9.99 -6.11 -15.96
N ILE A 103 10.43 -4.97 -16.49
CA ILE A 103 9.66 -3.74 -16.54
C ILE A 103 9.47 -3.36 -18.00
N PHE A 104 8.24 -3.06 -18.37
CA PHE A 104 7.89 -2.53 -19.67
C PHE A 104 7.33 -1.12 -19.47
N PHE A 105 7.87 -0.19 -20.19
CA PHE A 105 7.40 1.19 -20.25
C PHE A 105 7.01 1.52 -21.67
N MET A 106 5.76 1.93 -21.90
CA MET A 106 5.30 2.40 -23.20
C MET A 106 4.96 3.88 -23.12
N ASN A 107 5.50 4.67 -24.04
CA ASN A 107 5.07 6.02 -24.33
C ASN A 107 4.13 5.97 -25.52
N ILE A 108 2.84 6.08 -25.24
CA ILE A 108 1.77 5.90 -26.25
C ILE A 108 1.76 7.10 -27.20
N SER A 109 1.97 8.31 -26.67
CA SER A 109 2.00 9.54 -27.49
C SER A 109 3.15 9.59 -28.50
N LYS A 110 4.27 8.90 -28.22
CA LYS A 110 5.44 8.83 -29.10
C LYS A 110 5.56 7.51 -29.83
N SER A 111 4.63 6.55 -29.62
CA SER A 111 4.70 5.20 -30.16
C SER A 111 6.03 4.50 -29.92
N THR A 112 6.57 4.63 -28.70
CA THR A 112 7.82 4.01 -28.30
C THR A 112 7.65 3.12 -27.07
N PHE A 113 8.53 2.14 -26.91
CA PHE A 113 8.57 1.32 -25.71
C PHE A 113 10.01 1.05 -25.29
N ARG A 114 10.16 0.71 -24.00
CA ARG A 114 11.39 0.23 -23.40
C ARG A 114 11.10 -1.01 -22.57
N LYS A 115 11.94 -2.02 -22.72
CA LYS A 115 11.95 -3.21 -21.87
C LYS A 115 13.24 -3.25 -21.07
N GLN A 116 13.14 -3.45 -19.75
CA GLN A 116 14.28 -3.55 -18.87
C GLN A 116 14.09 -4.73 -17.89
N PRO A 117 15.16 -5.37 -17.43
CA PRO A 117 15.05 -6.31 -16.32
C PRO A 117 14.65 -5.59 -15.04
N ILE A 118 14.03 -6.31 -14.09
CA ILE A 118 13.62 -5.73 -12.78
C ILE A 118 14.83 -5.15 -12.02
N SER A 119 16.03 -5.70 -12.23
CA SER A 119 17.29 -5.19 -11.66
C SER A 119 17.61 -3.76 -12.08
N TYR A 120 17.04 -3.26 -13.16
CA TYR A 120 17.16 -1.86 -13.55
C TYR A 120 16.68 -0.90 -12.46
N LEU A 121 15.59 -1.27 -11.74
CA LEU A 121 15.12 -0.49 -10.59
C LEU A 121 16.19 -0.42 -9.48
N HIS A 122 16.92 -1.50 -9.24
CA HIS A 122 17.99 -1.52 -8.22
C HIS A 122 19.06 -0.46 -8.51
N GLN A 123 19.38 -0.27 -9.78
CA GLN A 123 20.36 0.74 -10.19
C GLN A 123 19.83 2.16 -10.01
N GLN A 124 18.52 2.37 -10.22
CA GLN A 124 17.89 3.68 -10.08
C GLN A 124 17.75 4.11 -8.62
N ILE A 125 17.34 3.20 -7.74
CA ILE A 125 17.10 3.49 -6.31
C ILE A 125 18.25 3.09 -5.39
N LYS A 126 19.37 2.56 -5.95
CA LYS A 126 20.56 2.07 -5.23
C LYS A 126 20.25 1.11 -4.07
N THR A 127 19.14 0.42 -4.15
CA THR A 127 18.74 -0.60 -3.17
C THR A 127 18.07 -1.78 -3.87
N GLU A 128 18.26 -2.97 -3.33
CA GLU A 128 17.56 -4.13 -3.84
C GLU A 128 16.08 -4.05 -3.47
N ILE A 129 15.22 -4.00 -4.47
CA ILE A 129 13.77 -4.06 -4.32
C ILE A 129 13.21 -5.14 -5.23
N SER A 130 12.53 -6.12 -4.67
CA SER A 130 11.89 -7.15 -5.47
C SER A 130 10.51 -6.72 -5.94
N PHE A 131 10.01 -7.39 -6.99
CA PHE A 131 8.64 -7.25 -7.45
C PHE A 131 7.62 -7.39 -6.30
N GLN A 132 7.81 -8.40 -5.43
CA GLN A 132 6.95 -8.63 -4.28
C GLN A 132 6.97 -7.47 -3.29
N GLN A 133 8.12 -6.83 -3.06
CA GLN A 133 8.20 -5.66 -2.19
C GLN A 133 7.44 -4.47 -2.76
N ILE A 134 7.57 -4.22 -4.08
CA ILE A 134 6.79 -3.18 -4.76
C ILE A 134 5.29 -3.47 -4.64
N GLN A 135 4.90 -4.71 -4.92
CA GLN A 135 3.49 -5.13 -4.85
C GLN A 135 2.91 -4.94 -3.45
N LYS A 136 3.67 -5.32 -2.42
CA LYS A 136 3.26 -5.20 -1.02
C LYS A 136 3.10 -3.76 -0.55
N MET A 137 3.79 -2.79 -1.15
CA MET A 137 3.55 -1.38 -0.87
C MET A 137 2.14 -0.96 -1.28
N PHE A 138 1.66 -1.41 -2.44
CA PHE A 138 0.28 -1.14 -2.87
C PHE A 138 -0.77 -1.84 -2.00
N PHE A 139 -0.43 -2.99 -1.43
CA PHE A 139 -1.31 -3.70 -0.50
C PHE A 139 -1.28 -3.12 0.92
N GLY A 140 -0.34 -2.21 1.22
CA GLY A 140 -0.15 -1.67 2.56
C GLY A 140 0.50 -2.65 3.54
N THR A 141 1.24 -3.63 3.01
CA THR A 141 1.89 -4.68 3.79
C THR A 141 3.38 -4.84 3.42
N PRO A 142 4.17 -3.74 3.42
CA PRO A 142 5.58 -3.83 3.09
C PRO A 142 6.32 -4.79 4.03
N ASN A 143 7.27 -5.54 3.48
CA ASN A 143 8.02 -6.54 4.25
C ASN A 143 9.01 -5.91 5.22
N ILE A 144 8.96 -6.33 6.48
CA ILE A 144 10.02 -6.11 7.45
C ILE A 144 10.93 -7.35 7.43
N LYS A 145 12.17 -7.20 7.00
CA LYS A 145 13.15 -8.32 7.01
C LYS A 145 13.39 -8.78 8.44
N LYS A 146 13.55 -10.08 8.65
CA LYS A 146 13.96 -10.61 9.97
C LYS A 146 15.31 -10.02 10.36
N GLY A 147 15.47 -9.65 11.62
CA GLY A 147 16.70 -9.02 12.11
C GLY A 147 16.57 -8.50 13.54
N LYS A 148 17.66 -7.91 14.03
CA LYS A 148 17.66 -7.19 15.30
C LYS A 148 17.26 -5.74 15.06
N TYR A 149 16.22 -5.29 15.72
CA TYR A 149 15.71 -3.93 15.65
C TYR A 149 15.69 -3.30 17.04
N SER A 150 16.00 -2.02 17.13
CA SER A 150 15.59 -1.20 18.25
C SER A 150 14.08 -1.06 18.26
N PHE A 151 13.51 -0.77 19.41
CA PHE A 151 12.06 -0.65 19.57
C PHE A 151 11.75 0.55 20.45
N LEU A 152 10.94 1.46 19.93
CA LEU A 152 10.47 2.65 20.62
C LEU A 152 8.94 2.70 20.54
N LYS A 153 8.33 3.33 21.53
CA LYS A 153 6.89 3.60 21.57
C LYS A 153 6.69 5.11 21.57
N SER A 154 5.97 5.62 20.58
CA SER A 154 5.41 6.97 20.61
C SER A 154 3.97 6.95 21.12
N GLU A 155 3.28 8.05 21.11
CA GLU A 155 1.86 8.11 21.48
C GLU A 155 0.99 7.25 20.56
N LYS A 156 1.16 7.37 19.24
CA LYS A 156 0.30 6.74 18.22
C LYS A 156 0.95 5.55 17.52
N GLU A 157 2.28 5.41 17.57
CA GLU A 157 3.02 4.49 16.75
C GLU A 157 4.02 3.67 17.56
N TYR A 158 4.34 2.49 17.04
CA TYR A 158 5.54 1.76 17.36
C TYR A 158 6.58 2.04 16.29
N ILE A 159 7.81 2.32 16.71
CA ILE A 159 8.93 2.61 15.81
C ILE A 159 9.97 1.54 15.97
N ILE A 160 10.35 0.88 14.88
CA ILE A 160 11.46 -0.05 14.86
C ILE A 160 12.53 0.42 13.88
N SER A 161 13.79 0.25 14.24
CA SER A 161 14.88 0.63 13.35
C SER A 161 16.08 -0.31 13.48
N THR A 162 16.86 -0.42 12.39
CA THR A 162 18.09 -1.20 12.37
C THR A 162 19.13 -0.55 11.47
N LYS A 163 20.39 -0.67 11.84
CA LYS A 163 21.53 -0.27 10.98
C LYS A 163 21.80 -1.34 9.95
N VAL A 164 22.11 -0.95 8.73
CA VAL A 164 22.49 -1.85 7.65
C VAL A 164 23.97 -1.69 7.29
N LYS A 165 24.56 -2.71 6.67
CA LYS A 165 26.00 -2.76 6.31
C LYS A 165 26.46 -1.55 5.48
N THR A 166 25.57 -0.95 4.69
CA THR A 166 25.81 0.25 3.86
C THR A 166 25.86 1.55 4.66
N LYS A 167 26.00 1.50 5.99
CA LYS A 167 26.00 2.65 6.92
C LYS A 167 24.69 3.44 6.97
N GLY A 168 23.61 2.92 6.39
CA GLY A 168 22.28 3.51 6.48
C GLY A 168 21.48 2.95 7.66
N THR A 169 20.34 3.58 7.92
CA THR A 169 19.34 3.12 8.89
C THR A 169 18.05 2.80 8.16
N ILE A 170 17.48 1.63 8.42
CA ILE A 170 16.11 1.28 8.01
C ILE A 170 15.22 1.47 9.21
N SER A 171 14.08 2.14 9.03
CA SER A 171 13.06 2.28 10.07
C SER A 171 11.67 2.06 9.51
N PHE A 172 10.76 1.65 10.42
CA PHE A 172 9.34 1.51 10.15
C PHE A 172 8.55 2.09 11.32
N ASN A 173 7.53 2.86 10.99
CA ASN A 173 6.52 3.32 11.91
C ASN A 173 5.25 2.49 11.70
N ILE A 174 4.72 1.95 12.78
CA ILE A 174 3.57 1.04 12.78
C ILE A 174 2.48 1.64 13.67
N ASP A 175 1.30 1.84 13.10
CA ASP A 175 0.13 2.32 13.81
C ASP A 175 -0.28 1.36 14.92
N LYS A 176 -0.58 1.89 16.11
CA LYS A 176 -0.91 1.09 17.30
C LYS A 176 -2.29 0.47 17.28
N GLU A 177 -3.23 1.05 16.56
CA GLU A 177 -4.61 0.59 16.54
C GLU A 177 -4.80 -0.60 15.61
N ASN A 178 -4.19 -0.53 14.42
CA ASN A 178 -4.42 -1.52 13.36
C ASN A 178 -3.18 -2.34 12.99
N PHE A 179 -2.01 -2.03 13.58
CA PHE A 179 -0.72 -2.66 13.32
C PHE A 179 -0.31 -2.61 11.84
N ARG A 180 -0.70 -1.52 11.13
CA ARG A 180 -0.27 -1.27 9.76
C ARG A 180 0.96 -0.38 9.73
N ILE A 181 1.83 -0.65 8.78
CA ILE A 181 2.99 0.20 8.53
C ILE A 181 2.47 1.50 7.91
N VAL A 182 2.72 2.62 8.55
CA VAL A 182 2.33 3.96 8.06
C VAL A 182 3.49 4.70 7.45
N GLU A 183 4.72 4.32 7.81
CA GLU A 183 5.94 4.87 7.22
C GLU A 183 7.02 3.81 7.18
N GLY A 184 7.82 3.83 6.13
CA GLY A 184 9.08 3.09 6.07
C GLY A 184 10.16 3.96 5.43
N SER A 185 11.39 3.83 5.91
CA SER A 185 12.50 4.59 5.35
C SER A 185 13.80 3.81 5.35
N TYR A 186 14.62 4.12 4.33
CA TYR A 186 16.05 3.89 4.34
C TYR A 186 16.71 5.26 4.29
N PHE A 187 17.49 5.59 5.29
CA PHE A 187 18.17 6.87 5.41
C PHE A 187 19.67 6.64 5.57
N LYS A 188 20.48 7.20 4.69
CA LYS A 188 21.95 7.20 4.76
C LYS A 188 22.49 8.61 4.92
N SER A 189 21.95 9.57 4.15
CA SER A 189 22.25 10.99 4.23
C SER A 189 21.07 11.81 3.71
N LYS A 190 21.15 13.15 3.77
CA LYS A 190 20.14 14.04 3.16
C LYS A 190 20.01 13.83 1.65
N ASP A 191 21.09 13.45 0.99
CA ASP A 191 21.17 13.26 -0.47
C ASP A 191 21.03 11.79 -0.89
N GLU A 192 20.90 10.87 0.07
CA GLU A 192 20.69 9.45 -0.22
C GLU A 192 19.70 8.87 0.78
N HIS A 193 18.42 8.89 0.40
CA HIS A 193 17.36 8.27 1.17
C HIS A 193 16.20 7.81 0.28
N PHE A 194 15.44 6.88 0.82
CA PHE A 194 14.16 6.42 0.31
C PHE A 194 13.18 6.39 1.47
N LYS A 195 12.03 7.04 1.30
CA LYS A 195 10.95 7.06 2.28
C LYS A 195 9.63 6.82 1.60
N PHE A 196 8.75 6.08 2.25
CA PHE A 196 7.35 5.96 1.84
C PHE A 196 6.43 6.19 3.03
N ASN A 197 5.24 6.75 2.73
CA ASN A 197 4.15 6.89 3.69
C ASN A 197 2.89 6.24 3.10
N LEU A 198 2.20 5.47 3.94
CA LEU A 198 0.95 4.80 3.62
C LEU A 198 -0.11 5.30 4.58
N THR A 199 -1.11 6.01 4.08
CA THR A 199 -2.10 6.65 4.94
C THR A 199 -3.52 6.40 4.47
N ASN A 200 -4.49 6.75 5.33
CA ASN A 200 -5.92 6.64 5.03
C ASN A 200 -6.32 5.22 4.63
N TYR A 201 -5.97 4.25 5.47
CA TYR A 201 -6.34 2.86 5.25
C TYR A 201 -7.86 2.67 5.21
N VAL A 202 -8.35 1.97 4.19
CA VAL A 202 -9.78 1.73 3.97
C VAL A 202 -10.04 0.22 4.00
N LEU A 203 -11.02 -0.19 4.81
CA LEU A 203 -11.50 -1.57 4.81
C LEU A 203 -12.37 -1.81 3.58
N THR A 204 -11.93 -2.73 2.71
CA THR A 204 -12.67 -3.10 1.50
C THR A 204 -13.83 -4.04 1.81
N LYS A 205 -14.77 -4.18 0.87
CA LYS A 205 -15.91 -5.12 0.99
C LYS A 205 -15.48 -6.58 1.18
N THR A 206 -14.28 -6.95 0.76
CA THR A 206 -13.71 -8.30 0.91
C THR A 206 -12.75 -8.39 2.09
N ASN A 207 -12.87 -7.46 3.05
CA ASN A 207 -12.16 -7.46 4.33
C ASN A 207 -10.63 -7.32 4.24
N PHE A 208 -10.13 -6.56 3.24
CA PHE A 208 -8.73 -6.15 3.16
C PHE A 208 -8.59 -4.67 3.54
N LEU A 209 -7.57 -4.36 4.31
CA LEU A 209 -7.24 -2.99 4.70
C LEU A 209 -6.17 -2.45 3.76
N ILE A 210 -6.55 -1.56 2.83
CA ILE A 210 -5.71 -1.02 1.76
C ILE A 210 -5.47 0.48 1.96
N PRO A 211 -4.24 1.00 1.82
CA PRO A 211 -3.98 2.43 1.92
C PRO A 211 -4.61 3.18 0.75
N LYS A 212 -5.24 4.29 1.03
CA LYS A 212 -5.81 5.19 0.02
C LYS A 212 -4.76 6.14 -0.55
N ASN A 213 -3.74 6.44 0.24
CA ASN A 213 -2.66 7.33 -0.15
C ASN A 213 -1.32 6.65 0.01
N LEU A 214 -0.48 6.81 -0.99
CA LEU A 214 0.92 6.38 -1.00
C LEU A 214 1.78 7.58 -1.41
N LEU A 215 2.74 7.94 -0.58
CA LEU A 215 3.76 8.95 -0.88
C LEU A 215 5.12 8.25 -0.93
N LEU A 216 5.89 8.49 -1.99
CA LEU A 216 7.28 8.06 -2.12
C LEU A 216 8.16 9.29 -2.24
N ASP A 217 9.14 9.41 -1.37
CA ASP A 217 10.21 10.42 -1.43
C ASP A 217 11.53 9.68 -1.65
N MET A 218 12.17 9.96 -2.77
CA MET A 218 13.41 9.30 -3.18
C MET A 218 14.44 10.35 -3.53
N ARG A 219 15.60 10.28 -2.89
CA ARG A 219 16.80 11.05 -3.21
C ARG A 219 17.97 10.08 -3.35
N VAL A 220 18.41 9.86 -4.57
CA VAL A 220 19.51 8.92 -4.85
C VAL A 220 20.44 9.46 -5.94
N ARG A 221 19.91 9.78 -7.10
CA ARG A 221 20.55 10.49 -8.21
C ARG A 221 19.78 11.76 -8.53
N ASP A 222 18.49 11.59 -8.69
CA ASP A 222 17.51 12.63 -8.90
C ASP A 222 16.58 12.68 -7.69
N ASN A 223 15.96 13.82 -7.47
CA ASN A 223 14.92 13.97 -6.46
C ASN A 223 13.57 13.63 -7.08
N PHE A 224 12.94 12.58 -6.59
CA PHE A 224 11.59 12.17 -6.99
C PHE A 224 10.65 12.22 -5.79
N LEU A 225 9.54 12.89 -5.98
CA LEU A 225 8.39 12.79 -5.09
C LEU A 225 7.22 12.25 -5.90
N VAL A 226 6.67 11.12 -5.46
CA VAL A 226 5.52 10.47 -6.11
C VAL A 226 4.41 10.34 -5.11
N GLU A 227 3.28 10.95 -5.41
CA GLU A 227 2.07 10.88 -4.60
C GLU A 227 0.97 10.17 -5.39
N LEU A 228 0.44 9.09 -4.82
CA LEU A 228 -0.68 8.33 -5.34
C LEU A 228 -1.89 8.51 -4.42
N ASN A 229 -2.97 9.04 -4.96
CA ASN A 229 -4.22 9.27 -4.25
C ASN A 229 -5.33 8.46 -4.90
N HIS A 230 -5.75 7.36 -4.25
CA HIS A 230 -6.75 6.45 -4.78
C HIS A 230 -8.16 6.90 -4.44
N SER A 231 -8.98 7.18 -5.46
CA SER A 231 -10.41 7.49 -5.34
C SER A 231 -11.28 6.24 -5.30
N LYS A 232 -10.82 5.14 -5.92
CA LYS A 232 -11.53 3.86 -5.97
C LYS A 232 -10.59 2.70 -5.73
N ILE A 233 -10.99 1.80 -4.82
CA ILE A 233 -10.28 0.56 -4.49
C ILE A 233 -11.25 -0.61 -4.70
N THR A 234 -10.85 -1.62 -5.46
CA THR A 234 -11.64 -2.84 -5.69
C THR A 234 -10.74 -4.06 -5.57
N THR A 235 -11.16 -5.04 -4.78
CA THR A 235 -10.40 -6.24 -4.47
C THR A 235 -11.10 -7.50 -4.99
N ASN A 236 -10.33 -8.54 -5.33
CA ASN A 236 -10.77 -9.88 -5.73
C ASN A 236 -11.75 -9.93 -6.93
N LYS A 237 -11.77 -8.89 -7.75
CA LYS A 237 -12.44 -8.90 -9.05
C LYS A 237 -11.40 -9.15 -10.13
N LYS A 238 -11.56 -10.23 -10.92
CA LYS A 238 -10.68 -10.52 -12.06
C LYS A 238 -10.64 -9.33 -13.01
N LEU A 239 -9.43 -8.88 -13.36
CA LEU A 239 -9.18 -7.70 -14.18
C LEU A 239 -8.58 -8.12 -15.53
N ARG A 240 -8.93 -7.39 -16.58
CA ARG A 240 -8.19 -7.50 -17.84
C ARG A 240 -6.87 -6.76 -17.69
N MET A 241 -5.77 -7.43 -17.98
CA MET A 241 -4.41 -6.89 -17.98
C MET A 241 -3.79 -7.16 -19.35
N ASN A 242 -4.47 -6.67 -20.40
CA ASN A 242 -3.96 -6.83 -21.75
C ASN A 242 -2.67 -6.03 -21.87
N PHE A 243 -1.60 -6.72 -22.17
CA PHE A 243 -0.33 -6.15 -22.50
C PHE A 243 0.15 -6.73 -23.82
N SER A 244 0.13 -5.90 -24.84
CA SER A 244 0.75 -6.18 -26.12
C SER A 244 1.45 -4.91 -26.58
N ILE A 245 2.66 -5.04 -27.06
CA ILE A 245 3.38 -3.94 -27.70
C ILE A 245 2.94 -3.93 -29.16
N PRO A 246 2.33 -2.84 -29.65
CA PRO A 246 1.96 -2.76 -31.06
C PRO A 246 3.21 -2.89 -31.97
N LYS A 247 3.08 -3.57 -33.08
CA LYS A 247 4.19 -3.77 -34.04
C LYS A 247 4.78 -2.46 -34.59
N SER A 248 3.99 -1.39 -34.57
CA SER A 248 4.39 -0.05 -34.98
C SER A 248 5.23 0.74 -33.97
N TYR A 249 5.40 0.21 -32.73
CA TYR A 249 6.17 0.92 -31.71
C TYR A 249 7.66 0.64 -31.86
N ALA A 250 8.46 1.71 -31.79
CA ALA A 250 9.91 1.60 -31.81
C ALA A 250 10.44 1.29 -30.39
N GLU A 251 11.37 0.34 -30.30
CA GLU A 251 12.11 0.11 -29.06
C GLU A 251 13.15 1.20 -28.86
N VAL A 252 13.21 1.76 -27.63
CA VAL A 252 14.20 2.75 -27.23
C VAL A 252 15.00 2.23 -26.04
N HIS A 253 16.29 2.49 -26.03
CA HIS A 253 17.24 2.01 -25.01
C HIS A 253 17.53 3.02 -23.92
#